data_bd18abe7bcfbdf2280b6777bf18383fd
#
_entry.id   bd18abe7bcfbdf2280b6777bf18383fd
#
_cell.length_a   1.000
_cell.length_b   1.000
_cell.length_c   1.000
_cell.angle_alpha   90.00
_cell.angle_beta   90.00
_cell.angle_gamma   90.00
#
_symmetry.space_group_name_H-M   'P 1'
#
loop_
_entity.id
_entity.type
_entity.pdbx_description
1 polymer ?
#
loop_
_entity_poly.entity_id
_entity_poly.type
_entity_poly.pdbx_seq_one_letter_code
_entity_poly.pdbx_strand_id
1 'polypeptide(L)'
;MTHQNKIGFNDTQIYMTGDSAGGELYVACGLTDNKHQICHLFPMYAAIDITDTSKTIYHWQYSDYDMDPTDEPFIHARLNKIIYVNNVIRLLYPGIKNVENPLISPVYSHDFSKDITIIEAEFDYYLQSNKYFAPKLRQAGKNVEEVFYKGMDHGFLDRSGSCNQSEDLLQLIASEINNN
;
A
#
# COMPACT_ATOMS: atom_id res chain seq x y z
N MET A 1 18.01 -4.14 17.24
CA MET A 1 17.58 -2.79 17.60
C MET A 1 18.36 -2.33 18.82
N THR A 2 19.09 -1.21 18.70
CA THR A 2 20.09 -0.79 19.72
C THR A 2 19.52 0.10 20.83
N HIS A 3 18.23 0.49 20.76
CA HIS A 3 17.63 1.45 21.70
C HIS A 3 16.43 0.93 22.51
N GLN A 4 16.10 -0.35 22.39
CA GLN A 4 14.98 -1.01 23.08
C GLN A 4 14.93 -0.66 24.59
N ASN A 5 16.04 -0.83 25.29
CA ASN A 5 16.12 -0.58 26.73
C ASN A 5 15.98 0.92 27.11
N LYS A 6 16.17 1.83 26.14
CA LYS A 6 16.08 3.27 26.39
C LYS A 6 14.66 3.83 26.24
N ILE A 7 13.88 3.25 25.36
CA ILE A 7 12.53 3.72 25.02
C ILE A 7 11.43 2.71 25.38
N GLY A 8 11.81 1.56 25.95
CA GLY A 8 10.87 0.61 26.55
C GLY A 8 9.91 -0.07 25.60
N PHE A 9 10.32 -0.33 24.35
CA PHE A 9 9.46 -1.04 23.38
C PHE A 9 9.71 -2.55 23.38
N ASN A 10 8.72 -3.31 22.93
CA ASN A 10 8.81 -4.75 22.69
C ASN A 10 9.27 -5.00 21.24
N ASP A 11 10.44 -5.58 21.04
CA ASP A 11 11.01 -5.86 19.72
C ASP A 11 10.53 -7.19 19.10
N THR A 12 9.64 -7.90 19.79
CA THR A 12 8.99 -9.11 19.29
C THR A 12 7.56 -8.84 18.75
N GLN A 13 7.07 -7.61 18.90
CA GLN A 13 5.75 -7.19 18.46
C GLN A 13 5.85 -5.88 17.67
N ILE A 14 6.39 -5.95 16.45
CA ILE A 14 6.54 -4.80 15.59
C ILE A 14 5.43 -4.84 14.53
N TYR A 15 4.62 -3.80 14.54
CA TYR A 15 3.63 -3.53 13.52
C TYR A 15 4.14 -2.38 12.65
N MET A 16 3.94 -2.46 11.36
CA MET A 16 4.37 -1.41 10.44
C MET A 16 3.18 -0.91 9.64
N THR A 17 3.02 0.40 9.61
CA THR A 17 2.00 1.07 8.82
C THR A 17 2.60 2.22 8.03
N GLY A 18 2.05 2.50 6.88
CA GLY A 18 2.45 3.62 6.05
C GLY A 18 1.58 3.73 4.81
N ASP A 19 1.48 4.94 4.34
CA ASP A 19 0.67 5.33 3.20
C ASP A 19 1.51 5.51 1.94
N SER A 20 0.92 5.25 0.78
CA SER A 20 1.51 5.53 -0.52
C SER A 20 2.92 4.92 -0.68
N ALA A 21 3.93 5.74 -0.90
CA ALA A 21 5.34 5.32 -0.92
C ALA A 21 5.81 4.75 0.43
N GLY A 22 5.28 5.26 1.56
CA GLY A 22 5.55 4.67 2.89
C GLY A 22 5.03 3.25 2.99
N GLY A 23 3.85 2.96 2.44
CA GLY A 23 3.29 1.61 2.35
C GLY A 23 4.18 0.66 1.54
N GLU A 24 4.70 1.12 0.40
CA GLU A 24 5.66 0.36 -0.41
C GLU A 24 6.93 0.02 0.39
N LEU A 25 7.54 1.03 1.03
CA LEU A 25 8.75 0.86 1.82
C LEU A 25 8.57 -0.16 2.95
N TYR A 26 7.42 -0.18 3.62
CA TYR A 26 7.16 -1.16 4.69
C TYR A 26 6.92 -2.57 4.16
N VAL A 27 6.29 -2.71 3.01
CA VAL A 27 6.19 -4.02 2.33
C VAL A 27 7.58 -4.51 1.95
N ALA A 28 8.44 -3.66 1.41
CA ALA A 28 9.85 -3.99 1.12
C ALA A 28 10.64 -4.37 2.39
N CYS A 29 10.40 -3.69 3.52
CA CYS A 29 10.95 -4.09 4.82
C CYS A 29 10.49 -5.49 5.22
N GLY A 30 9.21 -5.82 5.01
CA GLY A 30 8.67 -7.16 5.27
C GLY A 30 9.39 -8.25 4.47
N LEU A 31 9.75 -7.96 3.21
CA LEU A 31 10.53 -8.87 2.35
C LEU A 31 11.96 -9.11 2.86
N THR A 32 12.53 -8.17 3.61
CA THR A 32 13.91 -8.24 4.11
C THR A 32 14.04 -8.58 5.59
N ASP A 33 12.92 -8.78 6.30
CA ASP A 33 12.91 -9.11 7.72
C ASP A 33 13.28 -10.58 7.99
N ASN A 34 14.55 -10.90 7.83
CA ASN A 34 15.10 -12.23 8.08
C ASN A 34 15.05 -12.65 9.56
N LYS A 35 14.78 -11.73 10.47
CA LYS A 35 14.68 -11.99 11.91
C LYS A 35 13.24 -12.25 12.37
N HIS A 36 12.28 -12.12 11.47
CA HIS A 36 10.85 -12.30 11.77
C HIS A 36 10.37 -11.44 12.94
N GLN A 37 10.83 -10.19 13.01
CA GLN A 37 10.47 -9.25 14.06
C GLN A 37 9.18 -8.48 13.74
N ILE A 38 8.82 -8.38 12.45
CA ILE A 38 7.58 -7.74 12.00
C ILE A 38 6.45 -8.77 12.11
N CYS A 39 5.44 -8.44 12.92
CA CYS A 39 4.26 -9.28 13.11
C CYS A 39 3.23 -9.06 12.00
N HIS A 40 2.94 -7.81 11.68
CA HIS A 40 1.90 -7.45 10.72
C HIS A 40 2.22 -6.15 9.98
N LEU A 41 1.75 -6.05 8.74
CA LEU A 41 1.89 -4.88 7.88
C LEU A 41 0.52 -4.29 7.53
N PHE A 42 0.42 -2.96 7.57
CA PHE A 42 -0.78 -2.20 7.16
C PHE A 42 -0.42 -1.20 6.07
N PRO A 43 -0.15 -1.65 4.82
CA PRO A 43 0.06 -0.74 3.70
C PRO A 43 -1.25 -0.06 3.31
N MET A 44 -1.26 1.27 3.31
CA MET A 44 -2.41 2.07 2.94
C MET A 44 -2.23 2.63 1.53
N TYR A 45 -3.13 2.26 0.62
CA TYR A 45 -3.08 2.65 -0.81
C TYR A 45 -1.64 2.69 -1.33
N ALA A 46 -0.90 1.61 -1.07
CA ALA A 46 0.54 1.56 -1.24
C ALA A 46 0.96 1.55 -2.71
N ALA A 47 2.06 2.24 -3.01
CA ALA A 47 2.67 2.30 -4.34
C ALA A 47 3.50 1.03 -4.62
N ILE A 48 2.89 -0.15 -4.49
CA ILE A 48 3.58 -1.45 -4.61
C ILE A 48 4.02 -1.82 -6.02
N ASP A 49 3.65 -1.02 -7.01
CA ASP A 49 4.14 -1.11 -8.39
C ASP A 49 4.38 0.28 -8.96
N ILE A 50 5.64 0.62 -9.19
CA ILE A 50 6.03 1.88 -9.84
C ILE A 50 6.36 1.70 -11.33
N THR A 51 6.10 0.54 -11.91
CA THR A 51 6.31 0.30 -13.34
C THR A 51 5.28 1.04 -14.22
N ASP A 52 5.32 0.81 -15.51
CA ASP A 52 4.30 1.29 -16.43
C ASP A 52 3.10 0.32 -16.40
N THR A 53 2.15 0.58 -15.48
CA THR A 53 1.02 -0.31 -15.24
C THR A 53 0.07 -0.45 -16.43
N SER A 54 0.17 0.40 -17.44
CA SER A 54 -0.56 0.23 -18.71
C SER A 54 -0.10 -1.01 -19.49
N LYS A 55 1.08 -1.55 -19.15
CA LYS A 55 1.70 -2.73 -19.77
C LYS A 55 1.67 -3.97 -18.89
N THR A 56 1.15 -3.86 -17.68
CA THR A 56 1.05 -4.99 -16.75
C THR A 56 -0.14 -5.89 -17.06
N ILE A 57 -0.16 -7.08 -16.47
CA ILE A 57 -1.25 -8.05 -16.63
C ILE A 57 -2.59 -7.54 -16.11
N TYR A 58 -2.59 -6.65 -15.12
CA TYR A 58 -3.79 -6.06 -14.51
C TYR A 58 -4.19 -4.73 -15.14
N HIS A 59 -3.51 -4.24 -16.17
CA HIS A 59 -3.79 -3.01 -16.90
C HIS A 59 -4.56 -1.95 -16.10
N TRP A 60 -4.05 -0.76 -16.02
CA TRP A 60 -4.79 0.35 -15.44
C TRP A 60 -5.52 1.14 -16.54
N GLN A 61 -6.79 1.47 -16.32
CA GLN A 61 -7.59 2.31 -17.20
C GLN A 61 -8.70 3.02 -16.41
N TYR A 62 -9.20 4.15 -16.93
CA TYR A 62 -10.28 4.91 -16.27
C TYR A 62 -11.58 4.11 -16.11
N SER A 63 -11.89 3.20 -17.04
CA SER A 63 -13.08 2.34 -16.96
C SER A 63 -13.04 1.30 -15.83
N ASP A 64 -11.94 1.20 -15.08
CA ASP A 64 -11.86 0.36 -13.89
C ASP A 64 -12.61 0.95 -12.70
N TYR A 65 -13.06 2.21 -12.81
CA TYR A 65 -13.70 2.94 -11.73
C TYR A 65 -15.15 3.26 -12.09
N ASP A 66 -16.06 2.99 -11.14
CA ASP A 66 -17.47 3.39 -11.24
C ASP A 66 -17.60 4.83 -10.75
N MET A 67 -17.66 5.78 -11.68
CA MET A 67 -17.67 7.21 -11.40
C MET A 67 -19.02 7.82 -11.78
N ASP A 68 -19.59 8.63 -10.88
CA ASP A 68 -20.69 9.51 -11.24
C ASP A 68 -20.19 10.55 -12.27
N PRO A 69 -20.94 10.77 -13.36
CA PRO A 69 -20.54 11.75 -14.39
C PRO A 69 -20.28 13.16 -13.85
N THR A 70 -20.89 13.55 -12.74
CA THR A 70 -20.66 14.87 -12.11
C THR A 70 -19.32 14.95 -11.41
N ASP A 71 -18.80 13.82 -10.89
CA ASP A 71 -17.55 13.74 -10.14
C ASP A 71 -16.37 13.29 -11.01
N GLU A 72 -16.66 12.73 -12.20
CA GLU A 72 -15.65 12.19 -13.12
C GLU A 72 -14.49 13.17 -13.41
N PRO A 73 -14.72 14.47 -13.71
CA PRO A 73 -13.61 15.39 -13.95
C PRO A 73 -12.68 15.57 -12.75
N PHE A 74 -13.24 15.57 -11.54
CA PHE A 74 -12.47 15.68 -10.31
C PHE A 74 -11.67 14.41 -10.05
N ILE A 75 -12.30 13.24 -10.16
CA ILE A 75 -11.66 11.94 -9.98
C ILE A 75 -10.53 11.74 -10.98
N HIS A 76 -10.75 12.06 -12.25
CA HIS A 76 -9.70 12.04 -13.28
C HIS A 76 -8.52 12.93 -12.93
N ALA A 77 -8.75 14.13 -12.42
CA ALA A 77 -7.67 15.02 -11.99
C ALA A 77 -6.85 14.43 -10.86
N ARG A 78 -7.49 13.75 -9.89
CA ARG A 78 -6.83 13.05 -8.77
C ARG A 78 -6.01 11.86 -9.26
N LEU A 79 -6.58 11.01 -10.09
CA LEU A 79 -5.89 9.86 -10.70
C LEU A 79 -4.69 10.31 -11.52
N ASN A 80 -4.85 11.32 -12.38
CA ASN A 80 -3.76 11.88 -13.19
C ASN A 80 -2.61 12.44 -12.36
N LYS A 81 -2.92 13.05 -11.21
CA LYS A 81 -1.89 13.50 -10.27
C LYS A 81 -1.01 12.34 -9.82
N ILE A 82 -1.59 11.21 -9.45
CA ILE A 82 -0.84 10.05 -8.98
C ILE A 82 -0.07 9.38 -10.12
N ILE A 83 -0.66 9.26 -11.30
CA ILE A 83 0.03 8.80 -12.52
C ILE A 83 1.28 9.65 -12.79
N TYR A 84 1.13 10.98 -12.73
CA TYR A 84 2.25 11.89 -12.92
C TYR A 84 3.34 11.67 -11.87
N VAL A 85 2.97 11.58 -10.59
CA VAL A 85 3.89 11.31 -9.47
C VAL A 85 4.61 9.98 -9.69
N ASN A 86 3.89 8.90 -10.03
CA ASN A 86 4.48 7.59 -10.32
C ASN A 86 5.53 7.67 -11.45
N ASN A 87 5.21 8.39 -12.54
CA ASN A 87 6.13 8.57 -13.64
C ASN A 87 7.38 9.37 -13.24
N VAL A 88 7.22 10.41 -12.40
CA VAL A 88 8.35 11.20 -11.88
C VAL A 88 9.24 10.36 -10.97
N ILE A 89 8.64 9.61 -10.04
CA ILE A 89 9.39 8.70 -9.15
C ILE A 89 10.22 7.72 -9.98
N ARG A 90 9.61 7.07 -10.97
CA ARG A 90 10.30 6.12 -11.85
C ARG A 90 11.51 6.74 -12.58
N LEU A 91 11.46 8.04 -12.91
CA LEU A 91 12.56 8.77 -13.53
C LEU A 91 13.63 9.22 -12.53
N LEU A 92 13.21 9.51 -11.28
CA LEU A 92 14.10 10.04 -10.24
C LEU A 92 14.88 8.95 -9.49
N TYR A 93 14.56 7.67 -9.67
CA TYR A 93 15.38 6.58 -9.14
C TYR A 93 16.59 6.31 -10.07
N PRO A 94 17.59 7.23 -10.14
CA PRO A 94 18.73 7.10 -11.03
C PRO A 94 19.61 5.93 -10.58
N GLY A 95 19.88 5.03 -11.50
CA GLY A 95 20.68 3.83 -11.22
C GLY A 95 19.88 2.59 -10.97
N ILE A 96 18.55 2.67 -10.84
CA ILE A 96 17.70 1.48 -10.81
C ILE A 96 17.53 0.98 -12.23
N LYS A 97 18.26 -0.10 -12.54
CA LYS A 97 18.18 -0.75 -13.84
C LYS A 97 16.94 -1.63 -13.98
N ASN A 98 16.28 -1.97 -12.88
CA ASN A 98 15.15 -2.88 -12.86
C ASN A 98 14.10 -2.40 -11.86
N VAL A 99 13.07 -1.69 -12.33
CA VAL A 99 11.93 -1.24 -11.53
C VAL A 99 11.02 -2.39 -11.09
N GLU A 100 11.15 -3.58 -11.68
CA GLU A 100 10.46 -4.81 -11.26
C GLU A 100 11.16 -5.52 -10.09
N ASN A 101 12.26 -4.95 -9.57
CA ASN A 101 12.89 -5.48 -8.36
C ASN A 101 11.87 -5.45 -7.21
N PRO A 102 11.64 -6.57 -6.50
CA PRO A 102 10.66 -6.64 -5.40
C PRO A 102 10.88 -5.63 -4.25
N LEU A 103 12.09 -5.09 -4.10
CA LEU A 103 12.36 -4.03 -3.11
C LEU A 103 11.99 -2.62 -3.61
N ILE A 104 11.49 -2.53 -4.85
CA ILE A 104 11.08 -1.28 -5.50
C ILE A 104 9.62 -1.38 -5.92
N SER A 105 9.24 -2.52 -6.43
CA SER A 105 7.86 -2.87 -6.78
C SER A 105 7.51 -4.23 -6.16
N PRO A 106 7.07 -4.25 -4.90
CA PRO A 106 6.78 -5.47 -4.15
C PRO A 106 5.79 -6.42 -4.82
N VAL A 107 4.96 -5.94 -5.72
CA VAL A 107 4.03 -6.75 -6.52
C VAL A 107 4.75 -7.87 -7.30
N TYR A 108 6.03 -7.72 -7.61
CA TYR A 108 6.84 -8.74 -8.28
C TYR A 108 7.48 -9.75 -7.32
N SER A 109 7.26 -9.64 -6.01
CA SER A 109 7.75 -10.62 -5.06
C SER A 109 7.07 -11.98 -5.26
N HIS A 110 7.84 -13.05 -5.09
CA HIS A 110 7.37 -14.44 -5.06
C HIS A 110 7.47 -15.06 -3.67
N ASP A 111 8.21 -14.42 -2.76
CA ASP A 111 8.39 -14.88 -1.40
C ASP A 111 8.06 -13.75 -0.43
N PHE A 112 6.92 -13.91 0.24
CA PHE A 112 6.45 -12.97 1.24
C PHE A 112 6.05 -13.72 2.49
N SER A 113 6.55 -13.34 3.64
CA SER A 113 6.45 -14.13 4.88
C SER A 113 5.59 -13.50 5.96
N LYS A 114 4.92 -12.38 5.71
CA LYS A 114 4.23 -11.59 6.73
C LYS A 114 2.70 -11.64 6.55
N ASP A 115 2.00 -11.50 7.67
CA ASP A 115 0.58 -11.19 7.66
C ASP A 115 0.40 -9.72 7.28
N ILE A 116 -0.67 -9.43 6.57
CA ILE A 116 -0.86 -8.12 5.95
C ILE A 116 -2.33 -7.77 5.81
N THR A 117 -2.68 -6.54 6.17
CA THR A 117 -3.98 -5.94 5.88
C THR A 117 -3.77 -4.84 4.84
N ILE A 118 -4.16 -5.10 3.60
CA ILE A 118 -4.03 -4.15 2.50
C ILE A 118 -5.21 -3.19 2.54
N ILE A 119 -4.93 -1.91 2.72
CA ILE A 119 -5.95 -0.86 2.75
C ILE A 119 -6.00 -0.18 1.40
N GLU A 120 -7.18 -0.17 0.78
CA GLU A 120 -7.40 0.30 -0.58
C GLU A 120 -8.36 1.49 -0.61
N ALA A 121 -8.10 2.45 -1.51
CA ALA A 121 -9.01 3.53 -1.85
C ALA A 121 -9.63 3.28 -3.22
N GLU A 122 -10.94 3.56 -3.39
CA GLU A 122 -11.65 3.27 -4.63
C GLU A 122 -11.07 4.01 -5.83
N PHE A 123 -10.80 5.31 -5.67
CA PHE A 123 -10.31 6.17 -6.76
C PHE A 123 -8.80 6.38 -6.68
N ASP A 124 -8.07 5.26 -6.69
CA ASP A 124 -6.61 5.27 -6.58
C ASP A 124 -5.93 4.56 -7.77
N TYR A 125 -4.91 5.19 -8.32
CA TYR A 125 -4.10 4.61 -9.39
C TYR A 125 -3.46 3.26 -8.99
N TYR A 126 -3.08 3.09 -7.73
CA TYR A 126 -2.48 1.84 -7.25
C TYR A 126 -3.49 0.74 -6.89
N LEU A 127 -4.79 1.01 -6.99
CA LEU A 127 -5.84 0.05 -6.65
C LEU A 127 -5.65 -1.29 -7.38
N GLN A 128 -5.41 -1.26 -8.70
CA GLN A 128 -5.31 -2.49 -9.50
C GLN A 128 -4.07 -3.33 -9.10
N SER A 129 -2.95 -2.68 -8.81
CA SER A 129 -1.76 -3.39 -8.33
C SER A 129 -1.98 -4.02 -6.95
N ASN A 130 -2.63 -3.33 -6.02
CA ASN A 130 -2.96 -3.85 -4.70
C ASN A 130 -3.93 -5.04 -4.80
N LYS A 131 -4.99 -4.93 -5.58
CA LYS A 131 -5.94 -6.03 -5.86
C LYS A 131 -5.28 -7.24 -6.53
N TYR A 132 -4.28 -7.04 -7.38
CA TYR A 132 -3.51 -8.12 -7.96
C TYR A 132 -2.57 -8.79 -6.94
N PHE A 133 -2.01 -8.01 -6.03
CA PHE A 133 -1.05 -8.49 -5.03
C PHE A 133 -1.70 -9.37 -3.97
N ALA A 134 -2.87 -9.01 -3.45
CA ALA A 134 -3.55 -9.73 -2.39
C ALA A 134 -3.77 -11.23 -2.69
N PRO A 135 -4.38 -11.65 -3.81
CA PRO A 135 -4.56 -13.06 -4.12
C PRO A 135 -3.23 -13.79 -4.33
N LYS A 136 -2.20 -13.11 -4.85
CA LYS A 136 -0.85 -13.68 -4.99
C LYS A 136 -0.26 -14.05 -3.64
N LEU A 137 -0.41 -13.18 -2.64
CA LEU A 137 0.03 -13.46 -1.28
C LEU A 137 -0.77 -14.60 -0.62
N ARG A 138 -2.08 -14.67 -0.83
CA ARG A 138 -2.92 -15.78 -0.33
C ARG A 138 -2.50 -17.11 -0.93
N GLN A 139 -2.18 -17.15 -2.23
CA GLN A 139 -1.65 -18.36 -2.89
C GLN A 139 -0.31 -18.80 -2.31
N ALA A 140 0.49 -17.88 -1.81
CA ALA A 140 1.71 -18.16 -1.06
C ALA A 140 1.46 -18.58 0.41
N GLY A 141 0.20 -18.78 0.81
CA GLY A 141 -0.19 -19.27 2.13
C GLY A 141 -0.16 -18.19 3.22
N LYS A 142 -0.29 -16.91 2.86
CA LYS A 142 -0.27 -15.80 3.83
C LYS A 142 -1.66 -15.43 4.29
N ASN A 143 -1.77 -14.92 5.52
CA ASN A 143 -2.96 -14.29 6.01
C ASN A 143 -3.04 -12.87 5.42
N VAL A 144 -4.03 -12.64 4.56
CA VAL A 144 -4.19 -11.38 3.83
C VAL A 144 -5.61 -10.90 3.99
N GLU A 145 -5.76 -9.76 4.64
CA GLU A 145 -7.00 -9.01 4.70
C GLU A 145 -6.98 -7.87 3.68
N GLU A 146 -8.14 -7.55 3.16
CA GLU A 146 -8.34 -6.40 2.27
C GLU A 146 -9.44 -5.52 2.85
N VAL A 147 -9.13 -4.23 3.04
CA VAL A 147 -10.05 -3.22 3.52
C VAL A 147 -10.22 -2.15 2.45
N PHE A 148 -11.41 -2.08 1.88
CA PHE A 148 -11.70 -1.20 0.76
C PHE A 148 -12.55 -0.01 1.19
N TYR A 149 -12.05 1.20 0.97
CA TYR A 149 -12.73 2.44 1.29
C TYR A 149 -13.40 3.03 0.05
N LYS A 150 -14.71 2.80 -0.05
CA LYS A 150 -15.54 3.33 -1.13
C LYS A 150 -15.62 4.87 -1.06
N GLY A 151 -15.58 5.51 -2.23
CA GLY A 151 -15.62 6.98 -2.35
C GLY A 151 -14.32 7.69 -2.00
N MET A 152 -13.27 6.94 -1.60
CA MET A 152 -12.00 7.54 -1.20
C MET A 152 -11.00 7.55 -2.36
N ASP A 153 -10.15 8.58 -2.37
CA ASP A 153 -9.06 8.76 -3.31
C ASP A 153 -7.70 8.56 -2.61
N HIS A 154 -6.65 8.51 -3.40
CA HIS A 154 -5.28 8.41 -2.89
C HIS A 154 -4.96 9.51 -1.88
N GLY A 155 -4.41 9.13 -0.72
CA GLY A 155 -4.06 10.07 0.34
C GLY A 155 -5.26 10.51 1.20
N PHE A 156 -6.35 9.76 1.25
CA PHE A 156 -7.53 10.17 2.04
C PHE A 156 -7.25 10.29 3.54
N LEU A 157 -6.21 9.62 4.06
CA LEU A 157 -5.80 9.75 5.47
C LEU A 157 -5.39 11.18 5.85
N ASP A 158 -4.89 11.97 4.90
CA ASP A 158 -4.55 13.39 5.13
C ASP A 158 -5.74 14.23 5.59
N ARG A 159 -6.96 13.69 5.45
CA ARG A 159 -8.21 14.31 5.89
C ARG A 159 -8.66 13.87 7.28
N SER A 160 -7.79 13.24 8.08
CA SER A 160 -8.09 12.89 9.47
C SER A 160 -8.55 14.15 10.25
N GLY A 161 -9.53 13.97 11.16
CA GLY A 161 -10.22 15.06 11.84
C GLY A 161 -11.39 15.68 11.05
N SER A 162 -11.55 15.36 9.74
CA SER A 162 -12.63 15.88 8.90
C SER A 162 -13.28 14.83 7.98
N CYS A 163 -12.74 13.63 7.92
CA CYS A 163 -13.22 12.53 7.09
C CYS A 163 -13.43 11.28 7.96
N ASN A 164 -14.66 10.80 8.02
CA ASN A 164 -15.02 9.64 8.85
C ASN A 164 -14.24 8.37 8.44
N GLN A 165 -13.98 8.17 7.15
CA GLN A 165 -13.23 7.03 6.65
C GLN A 165 -11.76 7.06 7.10
N SER A 166 -11.18 8.25 7.25
CA SER A 166 -9.83 8.41 7.80
C SER A 166 -9.77 8.05 9.28
N GLU A 167 -10.79 8.45 10.05
CA GLU A 167 -10.90 8.09 11.47
C GLU A 167 -11.15 6.58 11.65
N ASP A 168 -12.04 6.00 10.83
CA ASP A 168 -12.33 4.56 10.82
C ASP A 168 -11.06 3.75 10.54
N LEU A 169 -10.26 4.14 9.56
CA LEU A 169 -8.98 3.51 9.25
C LEU A 169 -8.01 3.54 10.43
N LEU A 170 -7.87 4.68 11.11
CA LEU A 170 -7.00 4.79 12.28
C LEU A 170 -7.48 3.90 13.43
N GLN A 171 -8.80 3.82 13.65
CA GLN A 171 -9.39 2.96 14.68
C GLN A 171 -9.22 1.48 14.33
N LEU A 172 -9.38 1.10 13.07
CA LEU A 172 -9.14 -0.26 12.58
C LEU A 172 -7.71 -0.70 12.91
N ILE A 173 -6.70 0.06 12.49
CA ILE A 173 -5.29 -0.26 12.76
C ILE A 173 -5.03 -0.34 14.27
N ALA A 174 -5.54 0.61 15.05
CA ALA A 174 -5.37 0.62 16.50
C ALA A 174 -6.02 -0.61 17.16
N SER A 175 -7.20 -1.03 16.70
CA SER A 175 -7.88 -2.22 17.23
C SER A 175 -7.12 -3.50 16.91
N GLU A 176 -6.59 -3.64 15.70
CA GLU A 176 -5.79 -4.80 15.30
C GLU A 176 -4.51 -4.92 16.13
N ILE A 177 -3.82 -3.81 16.39
CA ILE A 177 -2.62 -3.79 17.24
C ILE A 177 -2.94 -4.17 18.69
N ASN A 178 -4.09 -3.75 19.21
CA ASN A 178 -4.47 -4.00 20.60
C ASN A 178 -5.01 -5.42 20.83
N ASN A 179 -5.51 -6.09 19.80
CA ASN A 179 -6.11 -7.42 19.89
C ASN A 179 -5.09 -8.56 19.69
N ASN A 180 -3.86 -8.25 19.28
CA ASN A 180 -2.76 -9.18 19.06
C ASN A 180 -1.64 -8.98 20.11
#